data_8ccbe990141a4fb9d5e6c72ac006aab6
#
_entry.id   8ccbe990141a4fb9d5e6c72ac006aab6
#
_cell.length_a   1.000
_cell.length_b   1.000
_cell.length_c   1.000
_cell.angle_alpha   90.00
_cell.angle_beta   90.00
_cell.angle_gamma   90.00
#
_symmetry.space_group_name_H-M   'P 1'
#
loop_
_entity.id
_entity.type
_entity.pdbx_description
1 polymer ?
#
loop_
_entity_poly.entity_id
_entity_poly.type
_entity_poly.pdbx_seq_one_letter_code
_entity_poly.pdbx_strand_id
1 'polypeptide(L)'
;ERLDFIKLKQLTFEEPDTETFYGLKLGIKAGETGGSMPTVFNAANERAVARFLEGKIRFLDIPKLINLAMENHTLISSPTLNEILNIEQQTYDFIEETIKSGKLD
;
A
#
# COMPACT_ATOMS: atom_id res chain seq x y z
N GLU A 1 -5.67 -13.42 24.50
CA GLU A 1 -5.81 -13.02 23.11
C GLU A 1 -6.98 -12.09 22.88
N ARG A 2 -8.13 -12.51 23.38
CA ARG A 2 -9.31 -11.66 23.25
C ARG A 2 -9.10 -10.34 23.96
N LEU A 3 -8.49 -10.43 25.11
CA LEU A 3 -8.20 -9.24 25.90
C LEU A 3 -7.27 -8.32 25.14
N ASP A 4 -6.25 -8.90 24.53
CA ASP A 4 -5.29 -8.12 23.76
C ASP A 4 -5.93 -7.47 22.54
N PHE A 5 -6.85 -8.20 21.92
CA PHE A 5 -7.55 -7.67 20.76
C PHE A 5 -8.41 -6.46 21.13
N ILE A 6 -9.12 -6.56 22.24
CA ILE A 6 -9.97 -5.47 22.71
C ILE A 6 -9.11 -4.26 23.07
N LYS A 7 -8.00 -4.50 23.74
CA LYS A 7 -7.08 -3.46 24.11
C LYS A 7 -6.51 -2.76 22.90
N LEU A 8 -6.16 -3.53 21.89
CA LEU A 8 -5.64 -2.99 20.66
C LEU A 8 -6.68 -2.12 19.96
N LYS A 9 -7.92 -2.55 19.98
CA LYS A 9 -9.00 -1.81 19.38
C LYS A 9 -9.21 -0.47 20.09
N GLN A 10 -9.13 -0.47 21.40
CA GLN A 10 -9.26 0.76 22.16
C GLN A 10 -8.13 1.73 21.86
N LEU A 11 -6.93 1.21 21.77
CA LEU A 11 -5.78 2.07 21.42
C LEU A 11 -5.97 2.71 20.06
N THR A 12 -6.53 1.95 19.14
CA THR A 12 -6.79 2.47 17.81
C THR A 12 -7.75 3.65 17.85
N PHE A 13 -8.76 3.59 18.73
CA PHE A 13 -9.73 4.67 18.85
C PHE A 13 -9.20 5.85 19.65
N GLU A 14 -8.52 5.59 20.73
CA GLU A 14 -8.13 6.64 21.66
C GLU A 14 -6.84 7.32 21.24
N GLU A 15 -5.90 6.54 20.74
CA GLU A 15 -4.63 7.07 20.30
C GLU A 15 -4.30 6.44 18.99
N PRO A 16 -4.94 6.91 17.93
CA PRO A 16 -4.76 6.28 16.64
C PRO A 16 -3.32 6.33 16.18
N ASP A 17 -2.85 5.17 15.77
CA ASP A 17 -1.62 5.07 15.02
C ASP A 17 -1.94 5.58 13.63
N THR A 18 -1.66 6.85 13.37
CA THR A 18 -2.03 7.47 12.11
C THR A 18 -1.45 6.75 10.91
N GLU A 19 -0.29 6.13 11.10
CA GLU A 19 0.34 5.42 9.98
C GLU A 19 -0.40 4.14 9.66
N THR A 20 -0.77 3.36 10.69
CA THR A 20 -1.55 2.16 10.49
C THR A 20 -2.93 2.50 9.93
N PHE A 21 -3.56 3.55 10.46
CA PHE A 21 -4.84 4.00 9.95
C PHE A 21 -4.74 4.43 8.50
N TYR A 22 -3.66 5.10 8.16
CA TYR A 22 -3.46 5.58 6.80
C TYR A 22 -3.38 4.41 5.83
N GLY A 23 -2.61 3.37 6.18
CA GLY A 23 -2.52 2.18 5.35
C GLY A 23 -3.87 1.50 5.18
N LEU A 24 -4.64 1.41 6.26
CA LEU A 24 -5.97 0.83 6.21
C LEU A 24 -6.89 1.67 5.32
N LYS A 25 -6.83 2.99 5.43
CA LYS A 25 -7.63 3.87 4.59
C LYS A 25 -7.31 3.68 3.12
N LEU A 26 -6.03 3.50 2.80
CA LEU A 26 -5.63 3.27 1.42
C LEU A 26 -6.21 1.97 0.88
N GLY A 27 -6.21 0.93 1.71
CA GLY A 27 -6.80 -0.35 1.30
C GLY A 27 -8.30 -0.24 1.05
N ILE A 28 -9.00 0.47 1.93
CA ILE A 28 -10.43 0.69 1.78
C ILE A 28 -10.69 1.49 0.51
N LYS A 29 -9.90 2.55 0.30
CA LYS A 29 -10.05 3.38 -0.89
C LYS A 29 -9.84 2.58 -2.15
N ALA A 30 -8.84 1.70 -2.17
CA ALA A 30 -8.58 0.86 -3.33
C ALA A 30 -9.76 -0.06 -3.61
N GLY A 31 -10.32 -0.66 -2.56
CA GLY A 31 -11.48 -1.52 -2.71
C GLY A 31 -12.70 -0.78 -3.22
N GLU A 32 -12.94 0.42 -2.72
CA GLU A 32 -14.08 1.23 -3.14
C GLU A 32 -13.92 1.74 -4.57
N THR A 33 -12.70 2.08 -4.94
CA THR A 33 -12.41 2.55 -6.30
C THR A 33 -12.62 1.42 -7.31
N GLY A 34 -12.21 0.21 -6.94
CA GLY A 34 -12.39 -0.95 -7.79
C GLY A 34 -11.49 -0.94 -9.01
N GLY A 35 -11.91 -1.68 -10.04
CA GLY A 35 -11.16 -1.77 -11.28
C GLY A 35 -9.75 -2.27 -11.02
N SER A 36 -8.77 -1.57 -11.56
CA SER A 36 -7.37 -1.95 -11.44
C SER A 36 -6.72 -1.45 -10.14
N MET A 37 -7.42 -0.63 -9.34
CA MET A 37 -6.81 -0.06 -8.15
C MET A 37 -6.42 -1.09 -7.09
N PRO A 38 -7.25 -2.11 -6.78
CA PRO A 38 -6.81 -3.14 -5.83
C PRO A 38 -5.53 -3.84 -6.24
N THR A 39 -5.30 -4.04 -7.54
CA THR A 39 -4.06 -4.63 -8.03
C THR A 39 -2.87 -3.75 -7.68
N VAL A 40 -3.01 -2.44 -7.88
CA VAL A 40 -1.95 -1.49 -7.54
C VAL A 40 -1.68 -1.52 -6.05
N PHE A 41 -2.74 -1.48 -5.24
CA PHE A 41 -2.58 -1.50 -3.79
C PHE A 41 -1.84 -2.77 -3.34
N ASN A 42 -2.27 -3.93 -3.82
CA ASN A 42 -1.67 -5.19 -3.41
C ASN A 42 -0.21 -5.29 -3.85
N ALA A 43 0.06 -4.92 -5.09
CA ALA A 43 1.43 -5.00 -5.61
C ALA A 43 2.35 -4.04 -4.89
N ALA A 44 1.89 -2.82 -4.64
CA ALA A 44 2.69 -1.84 -3.93
C ALA A 44 2.98 -2.30 -2.50
N ASN A 45 1.95 -2.83 -1.83
CA ASN A 45 2.12 -3.32 -0.46
C ASN A 45 3.11 -4.48 -0.41
N GLU A 46 2.95 -5.42 -1.33
CA GLU A 46 3.82 -6.59 -1.36
C GLU A 46 5.28 -6.20 -1.55
N ARG A 47 5.54 -5.31 -2.50
CA ARG A 47 6.91 -4.91 -2.79
C ARG A 47 7.50 -4.06 -1.67
N ALA A 48 6.70 -3.15 -1.11
CA ALA A 48 7.17 -2.29 -0.02
C ALA A 48 7.49 -3.12 1.22
N VAL A 49 6.63 -4.09 1.56
CA VAL A 49 6.89 -4.94 2.70
C VAL A 49 8.17 -5.75 2.49
N ALA A 50 8.38 -6.26 1.28
CA ALA A 50 9.60 -7.03 0.98
C ALA A 50 10.84 -6.16 1.23
N ARG A 51 10.81 -4.91 0.80
CA ARG A 51 11.96 -4.02 0.99
C ARG A 51 12.13 -3.64 2.45
N PHE A 52 11.03 -3.48 3.16
CA PHE A 52 11.11 -3.23 4.60
C PHE A 52 11.78 -4.40 5.33
N LEU A 53 11.42 -5.62 4.99
CA LEU A 53 12.00 -6.80 5.63
C LEU A 53 13.49 -6.93 5.34
N GLU A 54 13.94 -6.36 4.23
CA GLU A 54 15.35 -6.33 3.89
C GLU A 54 16.08 -5.14 4.53
N GLY A 55 15.37 -4.31 5.27
CA GLY A 55 15.97 -3.17 5.92
C GLY A 55 16.25 -1.99 5.01
N LYS A 56 15.65 -1.97 3.83
CA LYS A 56 15.92 -0.91 2.85
C LYS A 56 15.04 0.31 3.00
N ILE A 57 13.91 0.17 3.67
CA ILE A 57 13.01 1.29 3.96
C ILE A 57 12.50 1.15 5.38
N ARG A 58 11.91 2.23 5.89
CA ARG A 58 11.33 2.23 7.23
C ARG A 58 9.90 1.71 7.15
N PHE A 59 9.40 1.25 8.30
CA PHE A 59 8.03 0.78 8.38
C PHE A 59 7.03 1.84 7.89
N LEU A 60 7.25 3.08 8.29
CA LEU A 60 6.35 4.17 7.93
C LEU A 60 6.41 4.55 6.46
N ASP A 61 7.40 4.05 5.74
CA ASP A 61 7.51 4.30 4.30
C ASP A 61 6.53 3.43 3.52
N ILE A 62 6.05 2.33 4.11
CA ILE A 62 5.16 1.42 3.39
C ILE A 62 3.90 2.12 2.91
N PRO A 63 3.10 2.77 3.79
CA PRO A 63 1.91 3.45 3.30
C PRO A 63 2.22 4.61 2.37
N LYS A 64 3.37 5.27 2.55
CA LYS A 64 3.75 6.34 1.64
C LYS A 64 3.95 5.83 0.23
N LEU A 65 4.63 4.69 0.10
CA LEU A 65 4.86 4.09 -1.22
C LEU A 65 3.55 3.65 -1.86
N ILE A 66 2.67 3.05 -1.06
CA ILE A 66 1.38 2.60 -1.57
C ILE A 66 0.59 3.79 -2.10
N ASN A 67 0.55 4.87 -1.34
CA ASN A 67 -0.19 6.06 -1.75
C ASN A 67 0.38 6.65 -3.04
N LEU A 68 1.70 6.73 -3.14
CA LEU A 68 2.34 7.26 -4.35
C LEU A 68 2.00 6.40 -5.56
N ALA A 69 2.02 5.08 -5.41
CA ALA A 69 1.68 4.19 -6.51
C ALA A 69 0.23 4.37 -6.94
N MET A 70 -0.68 4.49 -5.97
CA MET A 70 -2.09 4.67 -6.28
C MET A 70 -2.34 6.00 -6.98
N GLU A 71 -1.66 7.06 -6.55
CA GLU A 71 -1.81 8.37 -7.18
C GLU A 71 -1.22 8.40 -8.58
N ASN A 72 -0.20 7.63 -8.82
CA ASN A 72 0.47 7.60 -10.12
C ASN A 72 -0.27 6.74 -11.14
N HIS A 73 -1.19 5.92 -10.70
CA HIS A 73 -1.84 4.93 -11.55
C HIS A 73 -3.03 5.53 -12.31
N THR A 74 -3.15 5.15 -13.58
CA THR A 74 -4.31 5.49 -14.39
C THR A 74 -5.29 4.33 -14.31
N LEU A 75 -6.45 4.58 -13.74
CA LEU A 75 -7.44 3.55 -13.45
C LEU A 75 -7.99 2.90 -14.72
N ILE A 76 -8.07 1.57 -14.70
CA ILE A 76 -8.76 0.80 -15.72
C ILE A 76 -9.94 0.14 -15.01
N SER A 77 -11.17 0.44 -15.47
CA SER A 77 -12.35 0.02 -14.72
C SER A 77 -12.63 -1.48 -14.84
N SER A 78 -12.27 -2.10 -15.96
CA SER A 78 -12.49 -3.54 -16.15
C SER A 78 -11.27 -4.15 -16.81
N PRO A 79 -10.17 -4.32 -16.05
CA PRO A 79 -8.93 -4.79 -16.66
C PRO A 79 -9.00 -6.25 -17.08
N THR A 80 -8.36 -6.54 -18.20
CA THR A 80 -8.17 -7.92 -18.63
C THR A 80 -7.08 -8.55 -17.77
N LEU A 81 -6.93 -9.87 -17.87
CA LEU A 81 -5.87 -10.56 -17.14
C LEU A 81 -4.50 -10.03 -17.52
N ASN A 82 -4.27 -9.83 -18.82
CA ASN A 82 -2.98 -9.30 -19.27
C ASN A 82 -2.73 -7.91 -18.71
N GLU A 83 -3.76 -7.08 -18.66
CA GLU A 83 -3.64 -5.75 -18.09
C GLU A 83 -3.33 -5.81 -16.60
N ILE A 84 -3.95 -6.73 -15.88
CA ILE A 84 -3.67 -6.91 -14.46
C ILE A 84 -2.21 -7.27 -14.25
N LEU A 85 -1.70 -8.22 -15.04
CA LEU A 85 -0.31 -8.64 -14.90
C LEU A 85 0.66 -7.50 -15.23
N ASN A 86 0.33 -6.70 -16.25
CA ASN A 86 1.15 -5.54 -16.60
C ASN A 86 1.13 -4.49 -15.50
N ILE A 87 -0.03 -4.24 -14.92
CA ILE A 87 -0.18 -3.25 -13.85
C ILE A 87 0.62 -3.70 -12.64
N GLU A 88 0.59 -4.98 -12.32
CA GLU A 88 1.34 -5.53 -11.21
C GLU A 88 2.83 -5.26 -11.41
N GLN A 89 3.34 -5.58 -12.59
CA GLN A 89 4.76 -5.38 -12.88
C GLN A 89 5.13 -3.90 -12.89
N GLN A 90 4.29 -3.06 -13.46
CA GLN A 90 4.53 -1.63 -13.48
C GLN A 90 4.57 -1.05 -12.07
N THR A 91 3.72 -1.57 -11.19
CA THR A 91 3.69 -1.12 -9.81
C THR A 91 4.96 -1.52 -9.08
N TYR A 92 5.42 -2.76 -9.28
CA TYR A 92 6.68 -3.19 -8.69
C TYR A 92 7.82 -2.28 -9.14
N ASP A 93 7.88 -2.00 -10.44
CA ASP A 93 8.94 -1.14 -10.98
C ASP A 93 8.85 0.27 -10.41
N PHE A 94 7.65 0.78 -10.26
CA PHE A 94 7.44 2.11 -9.69
C PHE A 94 7.95 2.19 -8.26
N ILE A 95 7.65 1.16 -7.45
CA ILE A 95 8.11 1.12 -6.06
C ILE A 95 9.63 1.10 -6.01
N GLU A 96 10.26 0.24 -6.82
CA GLU A 96 11.72 0.15 -6.82
C GLU A 96 12.35 1.47 -7.25
N GLU A 97 11.78 2.10 -8.27
CA GLU A 97 12.31 3.36 -8.76
C GLU A 97 12.17 4.47 -7.74
N THR A 98 11.03 4.50 -7.04
CA THR A 98 10.78 5.51 -6.03
C THR A 98 11.76 5.39 -4.87
N ILE A 99 12.02 4.16 -4.43
CA ILE A 99 12.98 3.92 -3.35
C ILE A 99 14.37 4.35 -3.80
N LYS A 100 14.74 3.98 -5.00
CA LYS A 100 16.07 4.26 -5.53
C LYS A 100 16.30 5.75 -5.71
N SER A 101 15.27 6.50 -6.06
CA SER A 101 15.39 7.93 -6.31
C SER A 101 15.38 8.77 -5.04
N GLY A 102 15.07 8.18 -3.90
CA GLY A 102 15.04 8.91 -2.64
C GLY A 102 13.81 9.78 -2.45
N LYS A 103 12.75 9.53 -3.18
CA LYS A 103 11.54 10.36 -3.09
C LYS A 103 10.70 10.13 -1.84
N LEU A 104 11.16 9.24 -0.97
CA LEU A 104 10.45 8.96 0.26
C LEU A 104 10.65 10.01 1.35
N ASP A 105 11.62 10.83 1.22
CA ASP A 105 11.91 11.85 2.25
C ASP A 105 11.00 13.08 2.14
#